data_b69752660e7942fda73c00f845e0dfea
#
_entry.id   b69752660e7942fda73c00f845e0dfea
#
_cell.length_a   1.000
_cell.length_b   1.000
_cell.length_c   1.000
_cell.angle_alpha   90.00
_cell.angle_beta   90.00
_cell.angle_gamma   90.00
#
_symmetry.space_group_name_H-M   'P 1'
#
loop_
_entity.id
_entity.type
_entity.pdbx_description
1 polymer ?
#
loop_
_entity_poly.entity_id
_entity_poly.type
_entity_poly.pdbx_seq_one_letter_code
_entity_poly.pdbx_strand_id
1 'polypeptide(L)'
;MFKDRPSVALIAGLVVTGLCGLVSFSFDVLNGDPVFFFIALALALAPVPVLLAAVLALDRMEPEPRSNLIFAFGWGAGVAVLVAGVINSLNLLYIGQAAAIDYADARNLTATFGAPVVEETMKGLVLLGLLRFRRAELDGPTDGVIYASMVGLGFAMSENVSYYVAALDEMGAQGLAVTVVLRGILSPFAHPLFTSMIGVAVAYAAQRHGPGRVGVIAAGWIGAMLLHGIWNGLASYVGFPGLAAAYLLLMIVLFVLIGVIVRDRKRIVGLIQGYLPAYQATGLVSPYDVSMLSSLPGRRQARQWARTHGGRGGLRAMSDYQLAATELGLLHERAARRVIDERTFNDEQHALLTCMAEARRNFPGVGQGLHRG
;
A
#
# COMPACT_ATOMS: atom_id res chain seq x y z
N MET A 1 6.31 -19.17 6.11
CA MET A 1 5.39 -20.12 6.76
C MET A 1 4.43 -19.45 7.75
N PHE A 2 4.76 -18.31 8.34
CA PHE A 2 3.88 -17.60 9.29
C PHE A 2 2.79 -16.70 8.67
N LYS A 3 2.91 -16.35 7.39
CA LYS A 3 2.01 -15.39 6.70
C LYS A 3 1.02 -16.02 5.69
N ASP A 4 0.86 -17.35 5.60
CA ASP A 4 0.32 -17.96 4.37
C ASP A 4 -1.14 -18.45 4.39
N ARG A 5 -1.86 -18.37 5.50
CA ARG A 5 -3.29 -18.70 5.48
C ARG A 5 -4.15 -17.50 5.83
N PRO A 6 -4.90 -16.96 4.86
CA PRO A 6 -5.82 -15.87 5.14
C PRO A 6 -6.87 -16.31 6.16
N SER A 7 -7.14 -15.45 7.14
CA SER A 7 -8.22 -15.71 8.11
C SER A 7 -9.58 -15.73 7.40
N VAL A 8 -10.56 -16.39 7.99
CA VAL A 8 -11.94 -16.40 7.47
C VAL A 8 -12.47 -14.98 7.30
N ALA A 9 -12.16 -14.09 8.25
CA ALA A 9 -12.53 -12.67 8.17
C ALA A 9 -11.91 -11.97 6.95
N LEU A 10 -10.64 -12.28 6.61
CA LEU A 10 -9.99 -11.71 5.43
C LEU A 10 -10.62 -12.25 4.14
N ILE A 11 -10.95 -13.55 4.09
CA ILE A 11 -11.64 -14.13 2.93
C ILE A 11 -13.03 -13.48 2.77
N ALA A 12 -13.79 -13.35 3.84
CA ALA A 12 -15.07 -12.67 3.81
C ALA A 12 -14.93 -11.21 3.33
N GLY A 13 -13.91 -10.50 3.83
CA GLY A 13 -13.58 -9.15 3.38
C GLY A 13 -13.27 -9.09 1.88
N LEU A 14 -12.49 -10.04 1.34
CA LEU A 14 -12.19 -10.13 -0.09
C LEU A 14 -13.44 -10.38 -0.93
N VAL A 15 -14.37 -11.22 -0.45
CA VAL A 15 -15.66 -11.43 -1.13
C VAL A 15 -16.48 -10.14 -1.15
N VAL A 16 -16.59 -9.45 -0.01
CA VAL A 16 -17.31 -8.18 0.08
C VAL A 16 -16.71 -7.13 -0.84
N THR A 17 -15.39 -6.97 -0.88
CA THR A 17 -14.74 -6.01 -1.78
C THR A 17 -15.00 -6.34 -3.25
N GLY A 18 -14.98 -7.62 -3.62
CA GLY A 18 -15.29 -8.08 -4.97
C GLY A 18 -16.75 -7.80 -5.36
N LEU A 19 -17.70 -8.08 -4.46
CA LEU A 19 -19.13 -7.79 -4.69
C LEU A 19 -19.38 -6.28 -4.84
N CYS A 20 -18.78 -5.45 -3.97
CA CYS A 20 -18.89 -3.99 -4.09
C CYS A 20 -18.30 -3.48 -5.41
N GLY A 21 -17.16 -4.03 -5.87
CA GLY A 21 -16.60 -3.69 -7.17
C GLY A 21 -17.52 -4.07 -8.33
N LEU A 22 -18.12 -5.26 -8.30
CA LEU A 22 -19.11 -5.67 -9.29
C LEU A 22 -20.33 -4.75 -9.30
N VAL A 23 -20.83 -4.35 -8.14
CA VAL A 23 -21.93 -3.39 -8.03
C VAL A 23 -21.52 -2.04 -8.63
N SER A 24 -20.34 -1.51 -8.28
CA SER A 24 -19.82 -0.25 -8.84
C SER A 24 -19.77 -0.30 -10.37
N PHE A 25 -19.14 -1.33 -10.93
CA PHE A 25 -19.03 -1.49 -12.39
C PHE A 25 -20.39 -1.72 -13.07
N SER A 26 -21.35 -2.32 -12.36
CA SER A 26 -22.70 -2.47 -12.91
C SER A 26 -23.38 -1.11 -13.13
N PHE A 27 -23.12 -0.10 -12.31
CA PHE A 27 -23.61 1.26 -12.55
C PHE A 27 -23.02 1.86 -13.83
N ASP A 28 -21.70 1.67 -14.08
CA ASP A 28 -21.07 2.18 -15.29
C ASP A 28 -21.62 1.48 -16.56
N VAL A 29 -21.87 0.17 -16.49
CA VAL A 29 -22.45 -0.61 -17.61
C VAL A 29 -23.90 -0.25 -17.88
N LEU A 30 -24.72 -0.06 -16.80
CA LEU A 30 -26.15 0.18 -16.95
C LEU A 30 -26.48 1.62 -17.35
N ASN A 31 -25.62 2.58 -17.01
CA ASN A 31 -25.82 4.00 -17.31
C ASN A 31 -25.04 4.47 -18.56
N GLY A 32 -24.18 3.63 -19.15
CA GLY A 32 -23.39 3.94 -20.34
C GLY A 32 -23.48 2.87 -21.43
N ASP A 33 -22.74 3.05 -22.52
CA ASP A 33 -22.59 2.03 -23.55
C ASP A 33 -21.66 0.91 -23.01
N PRO A 34 -22.08 -0.38 -23.03
CA PRO A 34 -21.22 -1.49 -22.61
C PRO A 34 -19.87 -1.56 -23.34
N VAL A 35 -19.80 -1.14 -24.62
CA VAL A 35 -18.54 -1.07 -25.36
C VAL A 35 -17.61 -0.03 -24.76
N PHE A 36 -18.14 1.13 -24.37
CA PHE A 36 -17.37 2.19 -23.71
C PHE A 36 -16.83 1.72 -22.37
N PHE A 37 -17.63 0.97 -21.62
CA PHE A 37 -17.18 0.37 -20.37
C PHE A 37 -15.97 -0.55 -20.56
N PHE A 38 -15.98 -1.46 -21.54
CA PHE A 38 -14.85 -2.37 -21.75
C PHE A 38 -13.60 -1.64 -22.26
N ILE A 39 -13.74 -0.61 -23.07
CA ILE A 39 -12.63 0.26 -23.49
C ILE A 39 -12.06 0.99 -22.26
N ALA A 40 -12.92 1.61 -21.48
CA ALA A 40 -12.53 2.32 -20.24
C ALA A 40 -11.83 1.40 -19.24
N LEU A 41 -12.36 0.21 -19.01
CA LEU A 41 -11.76 -0.79 -18.13
C LEU A 41 -10.36 -1.21 -18.60
N ALA A 42 -10.20 -1.48 -19.89
CA ALA A 42 -8.89 -1.85 -20.44
C ALA A 42 -7.85 -0.72 -20.25
N LEU A 43 -8.24 0.53 -20.50
CA LEU A 43 -7.38 1.70 -20.33
C LEU A 43 -7.08 2.00 -18.87
N ALA A 44 -8.05 1.83 -17.95
CA ALA A 44 -7.86 2.01 -16.52
C ALA A 44 -6.95 0.93 -15.91
N LEU A 45 -6.98 -0.29 -16.43
CA LEU A 45 -6.10 -1.38 -16.03
C LEU A 45 -4.67 -1.24 -16.54
N ALA A 46 -4.45 -0.55 -17.65
CA ALA A 46 -3.14 -0.47 -18.32
C ALA A 46 -1.99 0.03 -17.40
N PRO A 47 -2.12 1.10 -16.60
CA PRO A 47 -1.06 1.57 -15.71
C PRO A 47 -0.87 0.71 -14.46
N VAL A 48 -1.88 -0.10 -14.07
CA VAL A 48 -1.90 -0.84 -12.79
C VAL A 48 -0.70 -1.79 -12.63
N PRO A 49 -0.31 -2.62 -13.61
CA PRO A 49 0.82 -3.53 -13.44
C PRO A 49 2.15 -2.80 -13.19
N VAL A 50 2.36 -1.66 -13.84
CA VAL A 50 3.59 -0.85 -13.69
C VAL A 50 3.63 -0.23 -12.30
N LEU A 51 2.52 0.37 -11.86
CA LEU A 51 2.41 0.99 -10.53
C LEU A 51 2.48 -0.05 -9.41
N LEU A 52 1.83 -1.20 -9.59
CA LEU A 52 1.92 -2.31 -8.66
C LEU A 52 3.37 -2.81 -8.54
N ALA A 53 4.08 -2.97 -9.65
CA ALA A 53 5.49 -3.35 -9.63
C ALA A 53 6.36 -2.30 -8.92
N ALA A 54 6.06 -1.01 -9.07
CA ALA A 54 6.74 0.07 -8.36
C ALA A 54 6.48 -0.01 -6.84
N VAL A 55 5.23 -0.17 -6.41
CA VAL A 55 4.88 -0.33 -4.98
C VAL A 55 5.55 -1.56 -4.38
N LEU A 56 5.46 -2.72 -5.05
CA LEU A 56 6.13 -3.96 -4.59
C LEU A 56 7.66 -3.86 -4.62
N ALA A 57 8.24 -2.92 -5.39
CA ALA A 57 9.67 -2.66 -5.35
C ALA A 57 10.12 -1.89 -4.10
N LEU A 58 9.21 -1.19 -3.42
CA LEU A 58 9.48 -0.56 -2.12
C LEU A 58 9.62 -1.61 -1.01
N ASP A 59 8.88 -2.70 -1.13
CA ASP A 59 8.68 -3.79 -0.18
C ASP A 59 9.74 -4.92 -0.26
N ARG A 60 10.95 -4.62 -0.66
CA ARG A 60 11.97 -5.67 -0.91
C ARG A 60 12.73 -6.13 0.32
N MET A 61 12.73 -5.35 1.39
CA MET A 61 13.44 -5.70 2.62
C MET A 61 12.62 -6.63 3.50
N GLU A 62 11.31 -6.38 3.53
CA GLU A 62 10.32 -7.09 4.34
C GLU A 62 9.00 -7.16 3.60
N PRO A 63 8.83 -8.16 2.71
CA PRO A 63 7.62 -8.26 1.89
C PRO A 63 6.36 -8.48 2.70
N GLU A 64 5.36 -7.63 2.45
CA GLU A 64 4.05 -7.72 3.06
C GLU A 64 3.25 -8.95 2.60
N PRO A 65 2.34 -9.50 3.45
CA PRO A 65 1.48 -10.61 3.07
C PRO A 65 0.63 -10.27 1.85
N ARG A 66 0.76 -11.06 0.79
CA ARG A 66 0.02 -10.84 -0.47
C ARG A 66 -1.48 -10.75 -0.27
N SER A 67 -2.03 -11.56 0.64
CA SER A 67 -3.47 -11.53 0.96
C SER A 67 -3.92 -10.17 1.51
N ASN A 68 -3.10 -9.53 2.34
CA ASN A 68 -3.39 -8.20 2.89
C ASN A 68 -3.28 -7.12 1.80
N LEU A 69 -2.27 -7.23 0.91
CA LEU A 69 -2.11 -6.31 -0.23
C LEU A 69 -3.29 -6.41 -1.21
N ILE A 70 -3.73 -7.64 -1.55
CA ILE A 70 -4.90 -7.88 -2.40
C ILE A 70 -6.15 -7.32 -1.74
N PHE A 71 -6.31 -7.49 -0.43
CA PHE A 71 -7.45 -6.95 0.31
C PHE A 71 -7.43 -5.41 0.31
N ALA A 72 -6.28 -4.78 0.55
CA ALA A 72 -6.14 -3.33 0.51
C ALA A 72 -6.49 -2.75 -0.88
N PHE A 73 -5.96 -3.37 -1.95
CA PHE A 73 -6.32 -3.02 -3.32
C PHE A 73 -7.82 -3.20 -3.60
N GLY A 74 -8.37 -4.38 -3.23
CA GLY A 74 -9.79 -4.69 -3.40
C GLY A 74 -10.71 -3.75 -2.62
N TRP A 75 -10.31 -3.34 -1.41
CA TRP A 75 -11.04 -2.34 -0.63
C TRP A 75 -11.14 -1.01 -1.39
N GLY A 76 -10.03 -0.52 -1.94
CA GLY A 76 -10.01 0.68 -2.76
C GLY A 76 -10.88 0.55 -4.00
N ALA A 77 -10.69 -0.54 -4.75
CA ALA A 77 -11.37 -0.80 -6.02
C ALA A 77 -12.87 -1.12 -5.89
N GLY A 78 -13.31 -1.57 -4.72
CA GLY A 78 -14.70 -1.98 -4.50
C GLY A 78 -15.39 -1.09 -3.47
N VAL A 79 -15.10 -1.32 -2.18
CA VAL A 79 -15.85 -0.68 -1.10
C VAL A 79 -15.68 0.83 -1.10
N ALA A 80 -14.43 1.31 -1.18
CA ALA A 80 -14.18 2.74 -1.07
C ALA A 80 -14.76 3.51 -2.26
N VAL A 81 -14.57 3.03 -3.50
CA VAL A 81 -15.10 3.70 -4.69
C VAL A 81 -16.62 3.68 -4.74
N LEU A 82 -17.27 2.54 -4.40
CA LEU A 82 -18.72 2.42 -4.41
C LEU A 82 -19.36 3.37 -3.40
N VAL A 83 -18.91 3.33 -2.15
CA VAL A 83 -19.49 4.17 -1.08
C VAL A 83 -19.22 5.64 -1.32
N ALA A 84 -17.97 5.98 -1.72
CA ALA A 84 -17.63 7.35 -2.06
C ALA A 84 -18.42 7.87 -3.26
N GLY A 85 -18.59 7.06 -4.30
CA GLY A 85 -19.38 7.42 -5.48
C GLY A 85 -20.84 7.75 -5.14
N VAL A 86 -21.46 6.91 -4.31
CA VAL A 86 -22.86 7.15 -3.83
C VAL A 86 -22.93 8.45 -3.03
N ILE A 87 -22.04 8.64 -2.05
CA ILE A 87 -22.07 9.83 -1.20
C ILE A 87 -21.76 11.10 -2.01
N ASN A 88 -20.78 11.05 -2.92
CA ASN A 88 -20.43 12.19 -3.77
C ASN A 88 -21.57 12.57 -4.72
N SER A 89 -22.31 11.59 -5.26
CA SER A 89 -23.48 11.84 -6.07
C SER A 89 -24.60 12.51 -5.27
N LEU A 90 -24.84 12.06 -4.03
CA LEU A 90 -25.81 12.71 -3.13
C LEU A 90 -25.37 14.12 -2.74
N ASN A 91 -24.09 14.33 -2.47
CA ASN A 91 -23.52 15.66 -2.18
C ASN A 91 -23.70 16.61 -3.36
N LEU A 92 -23.44 16.16 -4.58
CA LEU A 92 -23.62 16.95 -5.80
C LEU A 92 -25.08 17.42 -5.95
N LEU A 93 -26.03 16.50 -5.78
CA LEU A 93 -27.47 16.84 -5.84
C LEU A 93 -27.86 17.82 -4.73
N TYR A 94 -27.40 17.58 -3.50
CA TYR A 94 -27.72 18.44 -2.36
C TYR A 94 -27.12 19.86 -2.53
N ILE A 95 -25.87 19.97 -2.93
CA ILE A 95 -25.17 21.26 -3.12
C ILE A 95 -25.85 22.06 -4.24
N GLY A 96 -26.17 21.42 -5.39
CA GLY A 96 -26.85 22.07 -6.50
C GLY A 96 -28.22 22.63 -6.10
N GLN A 97 -29.00 21.88 -5.32
CA GLN A 97 -30.33 22.32 -4.85
C GLN A 97 -30.23 23.36 -3.74
N ALA A 98 -29.38 23.13 -2.72
CA ALA A 98 -29.32 24.00 -1.54
C ALA A 98 -28.72 25.37 -1.84
N ALA A 99 -27.71 25.44 -2.72
CA ALA A 99 -27.05 26.68 -3.11
C ALA A 99 -27.71 27.36 -4.32
N ALA A 100 -28.65 26.73 -4.99
CA ALA A 100 -29.29 27.21 -6.22
C ALA A 100 -28.26 27.62 -7.30
N ILE A 101 -27.20 26.83 -7.44
CA ILE A 101 -26.13 27.02 -8.43
C ILE A 101 -26.27 26.01 -9.58
N ASP A 102 -25.60 26.31 -10.69
CA ASP A 102 -25.62 25.38 -11.82
C ASP A 102 -24.86 24.08 -11.52
N TYR A 103 -25.05 23.10 -12.41
CA TYR A 103 -24.43 21.78 -12.26
C TYR A 103 -22.90 21.81 -12.29
N ALA A 104 -22.30 22.69 -13.10
CA ALA A 104 -20.85 22.77 -13.22
C ALA A 104 -20.21 23.30 -11.93
N ASP A 105 -20.81 24.34 -11.33
CA ASP A 105 -20.36 24.91 -10.06
C ASP A 105 -20.57 23.92 -8.91
N ALA A 106 -21.72 23.25 -8.85
CA ALA A 106 -21.99 22.22 -7.85
C ALA A 106 -20.97 21.04 -7.97
N ARG A 107 -20.63 20.63 -9.19
CA ARG A 107 -19.63 19.59 -9.47
C ARG A 107 -18.24 20.02 -9.00
N ASN A 108 -17.82 21.25 -9.30
CA ASN A 108 -16.51 21.78 -8.89
C ASN A 108 -16.40 21.90 -7.36
N LEU A 109 -17.44 22.36 -6.68
CA LEU A 109 -17.48 22.40 -5.21
C LEU A 109 -17.43 21.00 -4.60
N THR A 110 -18.23 20.07 -5.13
CA THR A 110 -18.23 18.67 -4.66
C THR A 110 -16.85 18.06 -4.87
N ALA A 111 -16.24 18.21 -6.03
CA ALA A 111 -14.94 17.64 -6.35
C ALA A 111 -13.81 18.24 -5.47
N THR A 112 -13.89 19.54 -5.13
CA THR A 112 -12.83 20.25 -4.39
C THR A 112 -12.93 20.01 -2.88
N PHE A 113 -14.14 19.98 -2.32
CA PHE A 113 -14.34 19.94 -0.86
C PHE A 113 -15.01 18.64 -0.38
N GLY A 114 -16.06 18.17 -1.06
CA GLY A 114 -16.82 16.99 -0.65
C GLY A 114 -16.08 15.68 -0.90
N ALA A 115 -15.68 15.47 -2.14
CA ALA A 115 -15.04 14.23 -2.58
C ALA A 115 -13.76 13.92 -1.80
N PRO A 116 -12.81 14.84 -1.56
CA PRO A 116 -11.62 14.54 -0.77
C PRO A 116 -11.91 14.04 0.64
N VAL A 117 -12.92 14.63 1.30
CA VAL A 117 -13.32 14.21 2.65
C VAL A 117 -13.88 12.81 2.65
N VAL A 118 -14.79 12.51 1.75
CA VAL A 118 -15.45 11.21 1.66
C VAL A 118 -14.47 10.14 1.21
N GLU A 119 -13.75 10.39 0.13
CA GLU A 119 -12.87 9.40 -0.49
C GLU A 119 -11.68 9.05 0.39
N GLU A 120 -10.96 10.05 0.95
CA GLU A 120 -9.84 9.74 1.83
C GLU A 120 -10.33 9.10 3.13
N THR A 121 -11.55 9.39 3.58
CA THR A 121 -12.15 8.67 4.70
C THR A 121 -12.38 7.20 4.34
N MET A 122 -13.01 6.91 3.23
CA MET A 122 -13.28 5.54 2.82
C MET A 122 -12.00 4.73 2.55
N LYS A 123 -10.99 5.36 1.95
CA LYS A 123 -9.66 4.77 1.74
C LYS A 123 -8.94 4.52 3.08
N GLY A 124 -9.01 5.47 4.01
CA GLY A 124 -8.34 5.40 5.30
C GLY A 124 -8.92 4.36 6.27
N LEU A 125 -10.21 4.02 6.16
CA LEU A 125 -10.86 3.07 7.07
C LEU A 125 -10.18 1.68 7.10
N VAL A 126 -9.71 1.17 5.96
CA VAL A 126 -8.99 -0.11 5.92
C VAL A 126 -7.64 -0.02 6.63
N LEU A 127 -6.97 1.12 6.58
CA LEU A 127 -5.70 1.34 7.29
C LEU A 127 -5.91 1.36 8.81
N LEU A 128 -7.03 1.93 9.29
CA LEU A 128 -7.45 1.79 10.69
C LEU A 128 -7.81 0.35 11.04
N GLY A 129 -8.41 -0.38 10.12
CA GLY A 129 -8.66 -1.82 10.25
C GLY A 129 -7.35 -2.59 10.44
N LEU A 130 -6.33 -2.32 9.65
CA LEU A 130 -4.99 -2.91 9.81
C LEU A 130 -4.39 -2.54 11.17
N LEU A 131 -4.46 -1.28 11.58
CA LEU A 131 -4.00 -0.84 12.90
C LEU A 131 -4.70 -1.59 14.05
N ARG A 132 -5.99 -1.90 13.90
CA ARG A 132 -6.80 -2.56 14.95
C ARG A 132 -6.59 -4.07 14.99
N PHE A 133 -6.47 -4.73 13.82
CA PHE A 133 -6.51 -6.18 13.70
C PHE A 133 -5.19 -6.80 13.25
N ARG A 134 -4.29 -6.02 12.66
CA ARG A 134 -3.02 -6.44 12.07
C ARG A 134 -1.88 -5.47 12.39
N ARG A 135 -1.87 -4.95 13.61
CA ARG A 135 -0.91 -3.92 14.06
C ARG A 135 0.55 -4.33 13.84
N ALA A 136 0.86 -5.62 13.95
CA ALA A 136 2.21 -6.15 13.73
C ALA A 136 2.70 -6.01 12.27
N GLU A 137 1.77 -5.84 11.32
CA GLU A 137 2.10 -5.60 9.91
C GLU A 137 2.41 -4.11 9.61
N LEU A 138 2.39 -3.25 10.63
CA LEU A 138 2.63 -1.80 10.51
C LEU A 138 3.82 -1.42 11.39
N ASP A 139 4.98 -1.97 11.12
CA ASP A 139 6.17 -1.76 11.94
C ASP A 139 7.10 -0.66 11.41
N GLY A 140 6.78 -0.08 10.24
CA GLY A 140 7.47 1.05 9.66
C GLY A 140 6.59 1.97 8.81
N PRO A 141 7.04 3.20 8.54
CA PRO A 141 6.33 4.11 7.65
C PRO A 141 6.27 3.58 6.22
N THR A 142 7.19 2.71 5.80
CA THR A 142 7.18 2.07 4.47
C THR A 142 5.94 1.21 4.30
N ASP A 143 5.54 0.43 5.31
CA ASP A 143 4.34 -0.42 5.27
C ASP A 143 3.09 0.42 5.13
N GLY A 144 3.03 1.54 5.88
CA GLY A 144 1.95 2.52 5.74
C GLY A 144 1.82 3.06 4.33
N VAL A 145 2.94 3.39 3.66
CA VAL A 145 2.95 3.83 2.25
C VAL A 145 2.51 2.70 1.33
N ILE A 146 2.97 1.48 1.55
CA ILE A 146 2.64 0.31 0.70
C ILE A 146 1.14 0.03 0.77
N TYR A 147 0.57 -0.15 1.97
CA TYR A 147 -0.86 -0.42 2.12
C TYR A 147 -1.73 0.73 1.59
N ALA A 148 -1.37 1.99 1.89
CA ALA A 148 -2.06 3.16 1.38
C ALA A 148 -2.00 3.26 -0.15
N SER A 149 -0.84 2.95 -0.73
CA SER A 149 -0.66 2.92 -2.19
C SER A 149 -1.52 1.83 -2.84
N MET A 150 -1.64 0.66 -2.22
CA MET A 150 -2.52 -0.40 -2.73
C MET A 150 -3.98 0.02 -2.73
N VAL A 151 -4.44 0.64 -1.64
CA VAL A 151 -5.81 1.20 -1.56
C VAL A 151 -6.03 2.29 -2.60
N GLY A 152 -5.12 3.27 -2.66
CA GLY A 152 -5.19 4.39 -3.61
C GLY A 152 -5.15 3.95 -5.06
N LEU A 153 -4.34 2.93 -5.38
CA LEU A 153 -4.24 2.36 -6.73
C LEU A 153 -5.52 1.62 -7.14
N GLY A 154 -6.10 0.81 -6.23
CA GLY A 154 -7.38 0.15 -6.47
C GLY A 154 -8.51 1.15 -6.70
N PHE A 155 -8.57 2.19 -5.85
CA PHE A 155 -9.54 3.28 -5.99
C PHE A 155 -9.38 4.02 -7.33
N ALA A 156 -8.17 4.48 -7.66
CA ALA A 156 -7.89 5.19 -8.91
C ALA A 156 -8.24 4.37 -10.16
N MET A 157 -7.96 3.07 -10.13
CA MET A 157 -8.32 2.18 -11.24
C MET A 157 -9.84 2.17 -11.47
N SER A 158 -10.64 1.93 -10.44
CA SER A 158 -12.10 1.84 -10.59
C SER A 158 -12.73 3.20 -10.89
N GLU A 159 -12.26 4.26 -10.25
CA GLU A 159 -12.72 5.63 -10.53
C GLU A 159 -12.40 6.06 -11.97
N ASN A 160 -11.23 5.70 -12.49
CA ASN A 160 -10.86 6.00 -13.88
C ASN A 160 -11.80 5.32 -14.89
N VAL A 161 -12.38 4.15 -14.59
CA VAL A 161 -13.39 3.54 -15.46
C VAL A 161 -14.57 4.50 -15.64
N SER A 162 -15.14 5.00 -14.55
CA SER A 162 -16.27 5.93 -14.60
C SER A 162 -15.91 7.24 -15.33
N TYR A 163 -14.73 7.81 -15.09
CA TYR A 163 -14.28 9.01 -15.80
C TYR A 163 -14.07 8.78 -17.28
N TYR A 164 -13.58 7.61 -17.69
CA TYR A 164 -13.34 7.30 -19.11
C TYR A 164 -14.64 7.00 -19.83
N VAL A 165 -15.61 6.34 -19.19
CA VAL A 165 -16.97 6.17 -19.72
C VAL A 165 -17.62 7.53 -19.92
N ALA A 166 -17.63 8.39 -18.92
CA ALA A 166 -18.22 9.72 -19.02
C ALA A 166 -17.54 10.57 -20.11
N ALA A 167 -16.21 10.51 -20.24
CA ALA A 167 -15.48 11.24 -21.28
C ALA A 167 -15.82 10.75 -22.70
N LEU A 168 -16.05 9.43 -22.87
CA LEU A 168 -16.51 8.87 -24.14
C LEU A 168 -17.94 9.32 -24.49
N ASP A 169 -18.84 9.30 -23.50
CA ASP A 169 -20.22 9.70 -23.68
C ASP A 169 -20.38 11.21 -23.99
N GLU A 170 -19.66 12.08 -23.25
CA GLU A 170 -19.79 13.51 -23.37
C GLU A 170 -19.00 14.12 -24.54
N MET A 171 -17.78 13.62 -24.81
CA MET A 171 -16.81 14.25 -25.73
C MET A 171 -16.23 13.28 -26.77
N GLY A 172 -16.64 12.01 -26.79
CA GLY A 172 -16.15 10.99 -27.70
C GLY A 172 -14.65 10.65 -27.50
N ALA A 173 -14.02 10.13 -28.54
CA ALA A 173 -12.64 9.65 -28.51
C ALA A 173 -11.60 10.74 -28.10
N GLN A 174 -11.86 12.00 -28.44
CA GLN A 174 -10.96 13.11 -28.08
C GLN A 174 -11.00 13.38 -26.57
N GLY A 175 -12.19 13.39 -25.96
CA GLY A 175 -12.35 13.55 -24.52
C GLY A 175 -11.71 12.40 -23.76
N LEU A 176 -11.92 11.16 -24.22
CA LEU A 176 -11.25 9.99 -23.66
C LEU A 176 -9.73 10.14 -23.71
N ALA A 177 -9.15 10.49 -24.87
CA ALA A 177 -7.70 10.62 -25.01
C ALA A 177 -7.10 11.64 -24.02
N VAL A 178 -7.74 12.81 -23.86
CA VAL A 178 -7.33 13.83 -22.89
C VAL A 178 -7.42 13.29 -21.47
N THR A 179 -8.53 12.64 -21.11
CA THR A 179 -8.75 12.12 -19.75
C THR A 179 -7.77 10.99 -19.43
N VAL A 180 -7.48 10.10 -20.37
CA VAL A 180 -6.46 9.03 -20.21
C VAL A 180 -5.07 9.61 -20.01
N VAL A 181 -4.69 10.63 -20.77
CA VAL A 181 -3.39 11.29 -20.58
C VAL A 181 -3.29 11.93 -19.22
N LEU A 182 -4.30 12.69 -18.79
CA LEU A 182 -4.28 13.40 -17.51
C LEU A 182 -4.32 12.43 -16.33
N ARG A 183 -5.23 11.47 -16.30
CA ARG A 183 -5.47 10.59 -15.16
C ARG A 183 -4.66 9.29 -15.21
N GLY A 184 -4.48 8.70 -16.38
CA GLY A 184 -3.82 7.41 -16.54
C GLY A 184 -2.32 7.48 -16.77
N ILE A 185 -1.79 8.59 -17.32
CA ILE A 185 -0.37 8.74 -17.63
C ILE A 185 0.31 9.76 -16.72
N LEU A 186 -0.25 10.96 -16.61
CA LEU A 186 0.38 12.04 -15.85
C LEU A 186 0.15 11.92 -14.33
N SER A 187 -1.02 11.48 -13.88
CA SER A 187 -1.35 11.44 -12.46
C SER A 187 -1.85 10.09 -11.91
N PRO A 188 -1.42 8.92 -12.43
CA PRO A 188 -1.91 7.62 -11.95
C PRO A 188 -1.50 7.31 -10.50
N PHE A 189 -0.51 8.03 -9.97
CA PHE A 189 0.00 7.92 -8.61
C PHE A 189 -0.62 8.95 -7.63
N ALA A 190 -1.55 9.81 -8.08
CA ALA A 190 -2.11 10.89 -7.24
C ALA A 190 -2.83 10.31 -5.99
N HIS A 191 -3.79 9.41 -6.16
CA HIS A 191 -4.48 8.78 -5.04
C HIS A 191 -3.56 7.96 -4.12
N PRO A 192 -2.61 7.13 -4.61
CA PRO A 192 -1.55 6.58 -3.79
C PRO A 192 -0.83 7.59 -2.90
N LEU A 193 -0.47 8.76 -3.43
CA LEU A 193 0.23 9.80 -2.67
C LEU A 193 -0.67 10.46 -1.61
N PHE A 194 -1.93 10.78 -1.95
CA PHE A 194 -2.88 11.35 -0.98
C PHE A 194 -3.06 10.41 0.20
N THR A 195 -3.44 9.16 -0.07
CA THR A 195 -3.72 8.17 0.97
C THR A 195 -2.46 7.78 1.77
N SER A 196 -1.25 7.93 1.18
CA SER A 196 0.02 7.68 1.89
C SER A 196 0.23 8.60 3.09
N MET A 197 -0.36 9.79 3.12
CA MET A 197 -0.35 10.66 4.31
C MET A 197 -1.03 9.96 5.50
N ILE A 198 -2.17 9.30 5.25
CA ILE A 198 -2.88 8.50 6.26
C ILE A 198 -2.04 7.27 6.62
N GLY A 199 -1.49 6.58 5.62
CA GLY A 199 -0.69 5.36 5.81
C GLY A 199 0.50 5.57 6.74
N VAL A 200 1.30 6.61 6.47
CA VAL A 200 2.46 6.97 7.31
C VAL A 200 2.03 7.32 8.74
N ALA A 201 0.94 8.07 8.89
CA ALA A 201 0.42 8.45 10.20
C ALA A 201 -0.07 7.25 11.01
N VAL A 202 -0.77 6.30 10.36
CA VAL A 202 -1.27 5.08 10.96
C VAL A 202 -0.11 4.15 11.35
N ALA A 203 0.88 3.96 10.49
CA ALA A 203 2.08 3.16 10.79
C ALA A 203 2.89 3.78 11.96
N TYR A 204 3.05 5.10 11.96
CA TYR A 204 3.67 5.80 13.09
C TYR A 204 2.91 5.58 14.40
N ALA A 205 1.57 5.62 14.37
CA ALA A 205 0.71 5.37 15.52
C ALA A 205 0.76 3.90 15.98
N ALA A 206 0.99 2.96 15.07
CA ALA A 206 1.13 1.55 15.38
C ALA A 206 2.34 1.27 16.29
N GLN A 207 3.41 2.03 16.15
CA GLN A 207 4.66 1.88 16.90
C GLN A 207 4.69 2.64 18.23
N ARG A 208 3.56 3.17 18.71
CA ARG A 208 3.50 4.05 19.88
C ARG A 208 2.28 3.79 20.77
N HIS A 209 2.38 4.25 22.01
CA HIS A 209 1.29 4.27 22.97
C HIS A 209 0.92 5.71 23.34
N GLY A 210 -0.27 5.88 23.94
CA GLY A 210 -0.72 7.17 24.45
C GLY A 210 -1.66 7.94 23.53
N PRO A 211 -2.26 9.03 24.02
CA PRO A 211 -3.32 9.78 23.32
C PRO A 211 -2.82 10.54 22.09
N GLY A 212 -1.54 10.89 22.02
CA GLY A 212 -0.94 11.56 20.87
C GLY A 212 -1.07 10.80 19.53
N ARG A 213 -1.31 9.48 19.58
CA ARG A 213 -1.57 8.64 18.38
C ARG A 213 -2.76 9.13 17.56
N VAL A 214 -3.86 9.51 18.26
CA VAL A 214 -5.08 9.99 17.60
C VAL A 214 -4.79 11.30 16.85
N GLY A 215 -4.04 12.21 17.48
CA GLY A 215 -3.66 13.47 16.84
C GLY A 215 -2.81 13.29 15.58
N VAL A 216 -1.87 12.32 15.59
CA VAL A 216 -1.05 12.01 14.40
C VAL A 216 -1.90 11.40 13.29
N ILE A 217 -2.80 10.47 13.61
CA ILE A 217 -3.73 9.88 12.62
C ILE A 217 -4.60 10.98 12.02
N ALA A 218 -5.20 11.85 12.87
CA ALA A 218 -6.02 12.95 12.40
C ALA A 218 -5.24 13.92 11.49
N ALA A 219 -3.99 14.23 11.83
CA ALA A 219 -3.13 15.09 11.00
C ALA A 219 -2.84 14.45 9.63
N GLY A 220 -2.54 13.14 9.59
CA GLY A 220 -2.36 12.41 8.32
C GLY A 220 -3.64 12.41 7.46
N TRP A 221 -4.79 12.26 8.10
CA TRP A 221 -6.09 12.29 7.44
C TRP A 221 -6.41 13.66 6.85
N ILE A 222 -6.27 14.71 7.65
CA ILE A 222 -6.45 16.09 7.20
C ILE A 222 -5.45 16.41 6.08
N GLY A 223 -4.20 15.97 6.21
CA GLY A 223 -3.18 16.14 5.17
C GLY A 223 -3.56 15.49 3.84
N ALA A 224 -4.11 14.28 3.87
CA ALA A 224 -4.60 13.59 2.67
C ALA A 224 -5.77 14.35 2.02
N MET A 225 -6.76 14.75 2.82
CA MET A 225 -7.92 15.52 2.34
C MET A 225 -7.51 16.87 1.73
N LEU A 226 -6.61 17.58 2.39
CA LEU A 226 -6.11 18.87 1.88
C LEU A 226 -5.33 18.71 0.58
N LEU A 227 -4.41 17.73 0.52
CA LEU A 227 -3.62 17.49 -0.69
C LEU A 227 -4.51 17.11 -1.87
N HIS A 228 -5.50 16.24 -1.65
CA HIS A 228 -6.48 15.84 -2.64
C HIS A 228 -7.38 17.02 -3.06
N GLY A 229 -7.90 17.81 -2.11
CA GLY A 229 -8.72 18.99 -2.39
C GLY A 229 -7.97 20.09 -3.15
N ILE A 230 -6.70 20.33 -2.81
CA ILE A 230 -5.83 21.27 -3.55
C ILE A 230 -5.62 20.76 -4.98
N TRP A 231 -5.36 19.47 -5.17
CA TRP A 231 -5.24 18.85 -6.49
C TRP A 231 -6.49 19.12 -7.34
N ASN A 232 -7.66 18.75 -6.83
CA ASN A 232 -8.93 18.91 -7.54
C ASN A 232 -9.27 20.39 -7.77
N GLY A 233 -9.12 21.24 -6.74
CA GLY A 233 -9.45 22.67 -6.83
C GLY A 233 -8.57 23.43 -7.81
N LEU A 234 -7.27 23.21 -7.80
CA LEU A 234 -6.35 23.85 -8.75
C LEU A 234 -6.65 23.41 -10.19
N ALA A 235 -6.94 22.13 -10.40
CA ALA A 235 -7.32 21.63 -11.72
C ALA A 235 -8.65 22.21 -12.21
N SER A 236 -9.67 22.33 -11.33
CA SER A 236 -11.02 22.76 -11.69
C SER A 236 -11.15 24.28 -11.88
N TYR A 237 -10.54 25.07 -10.99
CA TYR A 237 -10.75 26.54 -10.98
C TYR A 237 -9.65 27.33 -11.68
N VAL A 238 -8.43 26.79 -11.77
CA VAL A 238 -7.28 27.51 -12.35
C VAL A 238 -6.87 26.94 -13.72
N GLY A 239 -7.41 25.78 -14.09
CA GLY A 239 -7.12 25.11 -15.36
C GLY A 239 -5.66 24.64 -15.48
N PHE A 240 -5.06 24.77 -16.66
CA PHE A 240 -3.72 24.24 -16.93
C PHE A 240 -2.61 24.78 -15.99
N PRO A 241 -2.52 26.08 -15.67
CA PRO A 241 -1.53 26.56 -14.69
C PRO A 241 -1.74 25.97 -13.29
N GLY A 242 -3.01 25.82 -12.87
CA GLY A 242 -3.35 25.19 -11.61
C GLY A 242 -2.98 23.71 -11.57
N LEU A 243 -3.25 22.98 -12.65
CA LEU A 243 -2.84 21.59 -12.79
C LEU A 243 -1.32 21.45 -12.70
N ALA A 244 -0.56 22.32 -13.35
CA ALA A 244 0.90 22.32 -13.28
C ALA A 244 1.41 22.58 -11.85
N ALA A 245 0.80 23.53 -11.13
CA ALA A 245 1.13 23.80 -9.73
C ALA A 245 0.79 22.63 -8.80
N ALA A 246 -0.38 21.99 -9.00
CA ALA A 246 -0.80 20.83 -8.27
C ALA A 246 0.15 19.63 -8.52
N TYR A 247 0.59 19.46 -9.76
CA TYR A 247 1.56 18.43 -10.14
C TYR A 247 2.92 18.65 -9.47
N LEU A 248 3.40 19.87 -9.44
CA LEU A 248 4.64 20.23 -8.72
C LEU A 248 4.54 19.91 -7.23
N LEU A 249 3.39 20.22 -6.60
CA LEU A 249 3.12 19.84 -5.21
C LEU A 249 3.16 18.31 -5.00
N LEU A 250 2.55 17.54 -5.90
CA LEU A 250 2.61 16.06 -5.84
C LEU A 250 4.04 15.54 -5.98
N MET A 251 4.86 16.15 -6.82
CA MET A 251 6.28 15.77 -6.94
C MET A 251 7.04 16.03 -5.65
N ILE A 252 6.80 17.16 -4.98
CA ILE A 252 7.38 17.43 -3.66
C ILE A 252 6.99 16.36 -2.65
N VAL A 253 5.70 16.01 -2.57
CA VAL A 253 5.21 14.95 -1.68
C VAL A 253 5.85 13.60 -2.02
N LEU A 254 5.94 13.25 -3.30
CA LEU A 254 6.61 12.02 -3.76
C LEU A 254 8.07 11.97 -3.28
N PHE A 255 8.84 13.04 -3.46
CA PHE A 255 10.24 13.08 -3.00
C PHE A 255 10.36 13.01 -1.47
N VAL A 256 9.44 13.63 -0.73
CA VAL A 256 9.39 13.49 0.74
C VAL A 256 9.12 12.03 1.14
N LEU A 257 8.14 11.36 0.51
CA LEU A 257 7.84 9.95 0.77
C LEU A 257 9.01 9.03 0.41
N ILE A 258 9.69 9.28 -0.72
CA ILE A 258 10.93 8.55 -1.07
C ILE A 258 11.98 8.75 0.03
N GLY A 259 12.15 9.97 0.53
CA GLY A 259 13.05 10.25 1.65
C GLY A 259 12.70 9.49 2.93
N VAL A 260 11.40 9.41 3.25
CA VAL A 260 10.88 8.62 4.39
C VAL A 260 11.21 7.13 4.20
N ILE A 261 10.95 6.55 3.03
CA ILE A 261 11.24 5.14 2.72
C ILE A 261 12.75 4.85 2.79
N VAL A 262 13.57 5.74 2.24
CA VAL A 262 15.04 5.58 2.31
C VAL A 262 15.53 5.62 3.76
N ARG A 263 15.00 6.53 4.58
CA ARG A 263 15.32 6.61 6.00
C ARG A 263 14.88 5.36 6.75
N ASP A 264 13.70 4.86 6.46
CA ASP A 264 13.17 3.65 7.08
C ASP A 264 13.99 2.42 6.73
N ARG A 265 14.39 2.27 5.47
CA ARG A 265 15.31 1.20 5.05
C ARG A 265 16.65 1.27 5.80
N LYS A 266 17.21 2.47 6.02
CA LYS A 266 18.42 2.65 6.83
C LYS A 266 18.18 2.23 8.29
N ARG A 267 16.99 2.49 8.83
CA ARG A 267 16.57 2.02 10.17
C ARG A 267 16.61 0.49 10.24
N ILE A 268 15.95 -0.20 9.31
CA ILE A 268 15.92 -1.68 9.25
C ILE A 268 17.35 -2.25 9.16
N VAL A 269 18.20 -1.69 8.33
CA VAL A 269 19.62 -2.10 8.25
C VAL A 269 20.33 -1.90 9.58
N GLY A 270 20.10 -0.78 10.26
CA GLY A 270 20.65 -0.51 11.60
C GLY A 270 20.18 -1.53 12.65
N LEU A 271 18.91 -1.95 12.59
CA LEU A 271 18.38 -3.00 13.49
C LEU A 271 19.06 -4.36 13.23
N ILE A 272 19.21 -4.74 11.97
CA ILE A 272 19.92 -5.96 11.58
C ILE A 272 21.35 -5.94 12.13
N GLN A 273 22.08 -4.85 11.91
CA GLN A 273 23.46 -4.70 12.38
C GLN A 273 23.61 -4.61 13.90
N GLY A 274 22.59 -4.06 14.58
CA GLY A 274 22.60 -3.89 16.03
C GLY A 274 22.22 -5.15 16.80
N TYR A 275 21.19 -5.86 16.35
CA TYR A 275 20.61 -6.97 17.14
C TYR A 275 21.08 -8.37 16.69
N LEU A 276 21.27 -8.61 15.40
CA LEU A 276 21.59 -9.95 14.92
C LEU A 276 22.95 -10.49 15.38
N PRO A 277 24.01 -9.68 15.59
CA PRO A 277 25.30 -10.20 16.10
C PRO A 277 25.18 -10.95 17.42
N ALA A 278 24.19 -10.63 18.29
CA ALA A 278 23.94 -11.34 19.54
C ALA A 278 23.62 -12.86 19.33
N TYR A 279 23.18 -13.24 18.14
CA TYR A 279 22.84 -14.63 17.79
C TYR A 279 23.97 -15.40 17.12
N GLN A 280 25.17 -14.83 17.01
CA GLN A 280 26.32 -15.51 16.39
C GLN A 280 26.74 -16.73 17.20
N ALA A 281 26.69 -16.68 18.51
CA ALA A 281 27.01 -17.81 19.40
C ALA A 281 26.09 -19.03 19.20
N THR A 282 24.88 -18.83 18.67
CA THR A 282 23.93 -19.93 18.37
C THR A 282 24.24 -20.64 17.05
N GLY A 283 25.17 -20.12 16.24
CA GLY A 283 25.45 -20.61 14.89
C GLY A 283 24.36 -20.29 13.84
N LEU A 284 23.29 -19.60 14.22
CA LEU A 284 22.20 -19.22 13.32
C LEU A 284 22.54 -18.01 12.46
N VAL A 285 23.44 -17.15 12.91
CA VAL A 285 23.86 -15.93 12.22
C VAL A 285 25.38 -15.89 12.18
N SER A 286 25.95 -15.59 11.01
CA SER A 286 27.39 -15.33 10.86
C SER A 286 27.61 -13.84 10.54
N PRO A 287 28.84 -13.32 10.67
CA PRO A 287 29.19 -11.97 10.21
C PRO A 287 28.86 -11.74 8.73
N TYR A 288 29.03 -12.79 7.91
CA TYR A 288 28.66 -12.76 6.49
C TYR A 288 27.15 -12.59 6.31
N ASP A 289 26.34 -13.30 7.13
CA ASP A 289 24.86 -13.18 7.06
C ASP A 289 24.41 -11.75 7.40
N VAL A 290 25.00 -11.12 8.43
CA VAL A 290 24.70 -9.72 8.77
C VAL A 290 25.01 -8.79 7.60
N SER A 291 26.16 -8.96 6.94
CA SER A 291 26.54 -8.18 5.78
C SER A 291 25.58 -8.39 4.60
N MET A 292 25.24 -9.64 4.31
CA MET A 292 24.30 -10.03 3.25
C MET A 292 22.91 -9.45 3.50
N LEU A 293 22.40 -9.56 4.72
CA LEU A 293 21.08 -9.06 5.13
C LEU A 293 20.97 -7.54 5.09
N SER A 294 22.09 -6.84 5.29
CA SER A 294 22.14 -5.37 5.34
C SER A 294 22.06 -4.69 3.97
N SER A 295 22.04 -5.45 2.86
CA SER A 295 21.99 -4.86 1.53
C SER A 295 21.07 -5.60 0.56
N LEU A 296 20.33 -4.85 -0.27
CA LEU A 296 19.49 -5.45 -1.33
C LEU A 296 20.30 -6.25 -2.36
N PRO A 297 21.48 -5.79 -2.82
CA PRO A 297 22.34 -6.61 -3.67
C PRO A 297 22.78 -7.91 -3.02
N GLY A 298 23.23 -7.89 -1.76
CA GLY A 298 23.62 -9.08 -1.01
C GLY A 298 22.49 -10.09 -0.87
N ARG A 299 21.29 -9.63 -0.48
CA ARG A 299 20.08 -10.47 -0.41
C ARG A 299 19.75 -11.11 -1.76
N ARG A 300 19.81 -10.33 -2.85
CA ARG A 300 19.55 -10.82 -4.21
C ARG A 300 20.58 -11.89 -4.63
N GLN A 301 21.84 -11.61 -4.41
CA GLN A 301 22.94 -12.52 -4.73
C GLN A 301 22.80 -13.84 -3.96
N ALA A 302 22.51 -13.79 -2.66
CA ALA A 302 22.26 -14.97 -1.83
C ALA A 302 21.07 -15.80 -2.32
N ARG A 303 19.96 -15.16 -2.69
CA ARG A 303 18.79 -15.87 -3.27
C ARG A 303 19.11 -16.49 -4.63
N GLN A 304 19.89 -15.80 -5.47
CA GLN A 304 20.31 -16.34 -6.75
C GLN A 304 21.24 -17.55 -6.57
N TRP A 305 22.22 -17.46 -5.68
CA TRP A 305 23.09 -18.57 -5.30
C TRP A 305 22.28 -19.79 -4.80
N ALA A 306 21.35 -19.56 -3.87
CA ALA A 306 20.50 -20.61 -3.32
C ALA A 306 19.62 -21.26 -4.39
N ARG A 307 19.11 -20.47 -5.36
CA ARG A 307 18.35 -20.98 -6.50
C ARG A 307 19.21 -21.85 -7.43
N THR A 308 20.42 -21.43 -7.71
CA THR A 308 21.34 -22.15 -8.62
C THR A 308 21.77 -23.48 -8.03
N HIS A 309 22.03 -23.56 -6.71
CA HIS A 309 22.56 -24.76 -6.05
C HIS A 309 21.49 -25.66 -5.39
N GLY A 310 20.34 -25.09 -5.03
CA GLY A 310 19.24 -25.81 -4.34
C GLY A 310 17.88 -25.69 -5.02
N GLY A 311 17.85 -25.17 -6.25
CA GLY A 311 16.61 -25.03 -7.01
C GLY A 311 15.54 -24.14 -6.31
N ARG A 312 14.27 -24.48 -6.47
CA ARG A 312 13.14 -23.77 -5.84
C ARG A 312 13.15 -23.91 -4.32
N GLY A 313 13.59 -25.05 -3.79
CA GLY A 313 13.69 -25.32 -2.34
C GLY A 313 14.73 -24.40 -1.69
N GLY A 314 15.94 -24.33 -2.25
CA GLY A 314 17.00 -23.46 -1.77
C GLY A 314 16.62 -21.97 -1.83
N LEU A 315 15.98 -21.54 -2.94
CA LEU A 315 15.47 -20.16 -3.05
C LEU A 315 14.47 -19.83 -1.94
N ARG A 316 13.52 -20.78 -1.67
CA ARG A 316 12.52 -20.57 -0.61
C ARG A 316 13.19 -20.49 0.76
N ALA A 317 14.08 -21.42 1.08
CA ALA A 317 14.83 -21.44 2.33
C ALA A 317 15.61 -20.13 2.56
N MET A 318 16.33 -19.63 1.55
CA MET A 318 17.05 -18.37 1.64
C MET A 318 16.10 -17.18 1.85
N SER A 319 14.94 -17.17 1.19
CA SER A 319 13.94 -16.12 1.36
C SER A 319 13.32 -16.13 2.75
N ASP A 320 12.98 -17.32 3.28
CA ASP A 320 12.43 -17.49 4.62
C ASP A 320 13.45 -17.08 5.69
N TYR A 321 14.73 -17.43 5.51
CA TYR A 321 15.81 -16.99 6.38
C TYR A 321 15.97 -15.46 6.41
N GLN A 322 16.00 -14.83 5.23
CA GLN A 322 16.14 -13.38 5.11
C GLN A 322 14.96 -12.62 5.75
N LEU A 323 13.75 -13.13 5.57
CA LEU A 323 12.55 -12.56 6.19
C LEU A 323 12.59 -12.72 7.72
N ALA A 324 12.77 -13.94 8.22
CA ALA A 324 12.80 -14.21 9.66
C ALA A 324 13.90 -13.42 10.39
N ALA A 325 15.07 -13.26 9.77
CA ALA A 325 16.16 -12.46 10.33
C ALA A 325 15.82 -10.95 10.38
N THR A 326 15.11 -10.42 9.39
CA THR A 326 14.64 -9.03 9.40
C THR A 326 13.59 -8.82 10.48
N GLU A 327 12.59 -9.69 10.54
CA GLU A 327 11.53 -9.69 11.55
C GLU A 327 12.11 -9.80 12.97
N LEU A 328 13.19 -10.58 13.17
CA LEU A 328 13.87 -10.66 14.45
C LEU A 328 14.47 -9.32 14.89
N GLY A 329 15.04 -8.56 13.95
CA GLY A 329 15.52 -7.20 14.22
C GLY A 329 14.40 -6.24 14.59
N LEU A 330 13.28 -6.29 13.88
CA LEU A 330 12.09 -5.47 14.14
C LEU A 330 11.39 -5.87 15.45
N LEU A 331 11.38 -7.16 15.79
CA LEU A 331 10.87 -7.67 17.05
C LEU A 331 11.60 -7.06 18.25
N HIS A 332 12.93 -6.97 18.16
CA HIS A 332 13.74 -6.31 19.21
C HIS A 332 13.39 -4.81 19.36
N GLU A 333 13.17 -4.12 18.25
CA GLU A 333 12.76 -2.72 18.30
C GLU A 333 11.37 -2.56 18.91
N ARG A 334 10.39 -3.43 18.56
CA ARG A 334 9.05 -3.44 19.17
C ARG A 334 9.12 -3.64 20.69
N ALA A 335 9.96 -4.56 21.15
CA ALA A 335 10.19 -4.78 22.56
C ALA A 335 10.86 -3.57 23.25
N ALA A 336 11.91 -3.01 22.64
CA ALA A 336 12.59 -1.82 23.16
C ALA A 336 11.66 -0.60 23.28
N ARG A 337 10.70 -0.47 22.36
CA ARG A 337 9.64 0.55 22.39
C ARG A 337 8.47 0.19 23.32
N ARG A 338 8.50 -0.97 23.98
CA ARG A 338 7.43 -1.50 24.83
C ARG A 338 6.07 -1.62 24.10
N VAL A 339 6.10 -1.87 22.79
CA VAL A 339 4.88 -2.05 21.96
C VAL A 339 4.28 -3.44 22.17
N ILE A 340 5.11 -4.40 22.54
CA ILE A 340 4.76 -5.78 22.89
C ILE A 340 5.21 -6.10 24.30
N ASP A 341 4.58 -7.08 24.94
CA ASP A 341 4.97 -7.60 26.24
C ASP A 341 6.08 -8.67 26.11
N GLU A 342 6.66 -9.05 27.24
CA GLU A 342 7.77 -10.01 27.30
C GLU A 342 7.35 -11.42 26.83
N ARG A 343 6.13 -11.84 27.09
CA ARG A 343 5.61 -13.13 26.64
C ARG A 343 5.51 -13.17 25.11
N THR A 344 4.89 -12.15 24.53
CA THR A 344 4.78 -12.02 23.06
C THR A 344 6.17 -11.98 22.42
N PHE A 345 7.11 -11.23 23.01
CA PHE A 345 8.48 -11.18 22.52
C PHE A 345 9.13 -12.57 22.52
N ASN A 346 9.05 -13.33 23.62
CA ASN A 346 9.67 -14.64 23.76
C ASN A 346 9.05 -15.66 22.78
N ASP A 347 7.72 -15.64 22.65
CA ASP A 347 7.00 -16.57 21.75
C ASP A 347 7.36 -16.28 20.28
N GLU A 348 7.35 -15.01 19.85
CA GLU A 348 7.72 -14.63 18.48
C GLU A 348 9.22 -14.85 18.20
N GLN A 349 10.10 -14.52 19.15
CA GLN A 349 11.54 -14.77 19.04
C GLN A 349 11.82 -16.26 18.82
N HIS A 350 11.23 -17.13 19.64
CA HIS A 350 11.40 -18.57 19.50
C HIS A 350 10.93 -19.06 18.12
N ALA A 351 9.79 -18.58 17.65
CA ALA A 351 9.25 -18.94 16.35
C ALA A 351 10.17 -18.49 15.19
N LEU A 352 10.71 -17.26 15.26
CA LEU A 352 11.64 -16.73 14.25
C LEU A 352 12.96 -17.49 14.24
N LEU A 353 13.54 -17.78 15.41
CA LEU A 353 14.79 -18.54 15.52
C LEU A 353 14.59 -19.97 14.99
N THR A 354 13.45 -20.61 15.27
CA THR A 354 13.09 -21.92 14.72
C THR A 354 13.00 -21.88 13.18
N CYS A 355 12.34 -20.87 12.64
CA CYS A 355 12.24 -20.65 11.19
C CYS A 355 13.63 -20.46 10.55
N MET A 356 14.50 -19.66 11.17
CA MET A 356 15.88 -19.46 10.70
C MET A 356 16.67 -20.75 10.73
N ALA A 357 16.56 -21.56 11.78
CA ALA A 357 17.22 -22.85 11.91
C ALA A 357 16.76 -23.85 10.84
N GLU A 358 15.44 -23.93 10.61
CA GLU A 358 14.87 -24.78 9.56
C GLU A 358 15.32 -24.35 8.16
N ALA A 359 15.27 -23.06 7.88
CA ALA A 359 15.73 -22.50 6.62
C ALA A 359 17.22 -22.80 6.38
N ARG A 360 18.06 -22.64 7.41
CA ARG A 360 19.50 -22.87 7.32
C ARG A 360 19.84 -24.33 7.05
N ARG A 361 19.09 -25.30 7.62
CA ARG A 361 19.26 -26.74 7.32
C ARG A 361 18.97 -27.08 5.85
N ASN A 362 18.16 -26.29 5.19
CA ASN A 362 17.78 -26.47 3.79
C ASN A 362 18.66 -25.64 2.82
N PHE A 363 19.73 -25.00 3.32
CA PHE A 363 20.70 -24.33 2.44
C PHE A 363 21.49 -25.35 1.63
N PRO A 364 21.78 -25.08 0.34
CA PRO A 364 22.63 -25.94 -0.46
C PRO A 364 23.99 -26.15 0.21
N GLY A 365 24.43 -27.42 0.35
CA GLY A 365 25.72 -27.79 0.93
C GLY A 365 25.76 -28.01 2.44
N VAL A 366 24.75 -27.62 3.22
CA VAL A 366 24.71 -27.84 4.68
C VAL A 366 24.29 -29.28 5.03
N GLY A 367 23.49 -29.93 4.18
CA GLY A 367 23.01 -31.31 4.40
C GLY A 367 23.91 -32.43 3.85
N GLN A 368 24.94 -32.16 3.09
CA GLN A 368 25.78 -33.18 2.47
C GLN A 368 26.93 -33.67 3.35
N GLY A 369 27.20 -33.01 4.47
CA GLY A 369 28.26 -33.39 5.41
C GLY A 369 27.89 -34.50 6.43
N LEU A 370 26.59 -34.77 6.64
CA LEU A 370 26.10 -35.70 7.68
C LEU A 370 25.82 -37.14 7.17
N HIS A 371 25.95 -37.40 5.86
CA HIS A 371 25.78 -38.73 5.27
C HIS A 371 27.06 -39.34 4.68
N ARG A 372 28.24 -38.77 4.96
CA ARG A 372 29.53 -39.34 4.63
C ARG A 372 30.40 -39.46 5.90
N GLY A 373 30.00 -40.30 6.78
CA GLY A 373 30.76 -40.74 7.92
C GLY A 373 30.23 -42.07 8.38
#